data_53cfd126eaa4df04744c02ac0f4d079d
#
_entry.id   53cfd126eaa4df04744c02ac0f4d079d
#
_cell.length_a   1.000
_cell.length_b   1.000
_cell.length_c   1.000
_cell.angle_alpha   90.00
_cell.angle_beta   90.00
_cell.angle_gamma   90.00
#
_symmetry.space_group_name_H-M   'P 1'
#
loop_
_entity.id
_entity.type
_entity.pdbx_description
1 polymer ?
#
loop_
_entity_poly.entity_id
_entity_poly.type
_entity_poly.pdbx_seq_one_letter_code
_entity_poly.pdbx_strand_id
1 'polypeptide(L)'
;MKAVICDIDGVVLQDNRPLPGAKELVDTLRRGPLRFVFLTNYPSQTPADIANRMADAGLDIPAEHFYTSAMATAEFLKKQAGHKKKAFVVGEGALVHAVYEAGFSLSDSDVDFVVVGETRAYNFEMIQRAAHLINRGARFIATNADVAGPQGRPSCGAFVAPIERITGKAPFYVGKPNAFMMRAALAFLGVHSDECWMVGDNMDTDIIAGVQSGLVTVLVLSGVSQEADLTRYAYRPDYIVKDAVALLPLLEERTGGL
;
A
#
# COMPACT_ATOMS: atom_id res chain seq x y z
N MET A 1 -22.39 4.46 -4.42
CA MET A 1 -21.06 4.38 -3.79
C MET A 1 -21.23 4.25 -2.28
N LYS A 2 -20.47 3.35 -1.62
CA LYS A 2 -20.52 3.14 -0.15
C LYS A 2 -19.17 3.34 0.52
N ALA A 3 -18.08 3.26 -0.26
CA ALA A 3 -16.74 3.37 0.31
C ALA A 3 -15.72 4.00 -0.66
N VAL A 4 -14.62 4.47 -0.07
CA VAL A 4 -13.45 5.02 -0.76
C VAL A 4 -12.19 4.37 -0.22
N ILE A 5 -11.37 3.83 -1.10
CA ILE A 5 -9.97 3.50 -0.86
C ILE A 5 -9.16 4.66 -1.44
N CYS A 6 -8.38 5.34 -0.63
CA CYS A 6 -7.62 6.52 -1.01
C CYS A 6 -6.13 6.29 -0.79
N ASP A 7 -5.29 6.59 -1.77
CA ASP A 7 -3.86 6.65 -1.54
C ASP A 7 -3.48 7.85 -0.67
N ILE A 8 -2.28 7.86 -0.12
CA ILE A 8 -1.79 8.90 0.79
C ILE A 8 -0.90 9.91 0.05
N ASP A 9 0.26 9.41 -0.39
CA ASP A 9 1.28 10.28 -0.97
C ASP A 9 0.86 10.68 -2.41
N GLY A 10 0.89 11.97 -2.72
CA GLY A 10 0.40 12.50 -4.00
C GLY A 10 -1.10 12.79 -4.04
N VAL A 11 -1.90 12.33 -3.07
CA VAL A 11 -3.34 12.62 -2.96
C VAL A 11 -3.63 13.57 -1.79
N VAL A 12 -3.22 13.22 -0.58
CA VAL A 12 -3.46 14.04 0.62
C VAL A 12 -2.17 14.62 1.21
N LEU A 13 -1.04 13.97 1.01
CA LEU A 13 0.28 14.45 1.45
C LEU A 13 1.29 14.44 0.31
N GLN A 14 2.22 15.38 0.35
CA GLN A 14 3.50 15.34 -0.36
C GLN A 14 4.59 15.88 0.54
N ASP A 15 5.67 15.11 0.73
CA ASP A 15 6.80 15.49 1.61
C ASP A 15 6.36 15.93 3.02
N ASN A 16 5.41 15.23 3.62
CA ASN A 16 4.78 15.52 4.92
C ASN A 16 4.02 16.86 4.98
N ARG A 17 3.66 17.43 3.84
CA ARG A 17 2.81 18.64 3.75
C ARG A 17 1.47 18.27 3.14
N PRO A 18 0.37 18.82 3.67
CA PRO A 18 -0.94 18.57 3.09
C PRO A 18 -1.03 19.21 1.70
N LEU A 19 -1.59 18.46 0.76
CA LEU A 19 -1.90 18.94 -0.58
C LEU A 19 -3.17 19.81 -0.58
N PRO A 20 -3.38 20.64 -1.61
CA PRO A 20 -4.60 21.44 -1.73
C PRO A 20 -5.87 20.57 -1.66
N GLY A 21 -6.81 20.92 -0.79
CA GLY A 21 -8.06 20.18 -0.57
C GLY A 21 -7.96 18.95 0.31
N ALA A 22 -6.75 18.59 0.80
CA ALA A 22 -6.56 17.41 1.64
C ALA A 22 -7.35 17.47 2.95
N LYS A 23 -7.38 18.65 3.59
CA LYS A 23 -8.12 18.84 4.84
C LYS A 23 -9.62 18.72 4.62
N GLU A 24 -10.13 19.36 3.60
CA GLU A 24 -11.54 19.32 3.21
C GLU A 24 -11.97 17.89 2.84
N LEU A 25 -11.11 17.15 2.11
CA LEU A 25 -11.35 15.74 1.78
C LEU A 25 -11.44 14.88 3.03
N VAL A 26 -10.48 15.01 3.94
CA VAL A 26 -10.48 14.27 5.22
C VAL A 26 -11.72 14.61 6.05
N ASP A 27 -12.06 15.89 6.17
CA ASP A 27 -13.24 16.35 6.91
C ASP A 27 -14.53 15.79 6.28
N THR A 28 -14.63 15.77 4.95
CA THR A 28 -15.78 15.22 4.22
C THR A 28 -15.91 13.71 4.44
N LEU A 29 -14.81 12.96 4.34
CA LEU A 29 -14.82 11.51 4.57
C LEU A 29 -15.19 11.18 6.02
N ARG A 30 -14.68 11.93 7.00
CA ARG A 30 -14.97 11.69 8.43
C ARG A 30 -16.40 12.01 8.85
N ARG A 31 -17.00 13.06 8.25
CA ARG A 31 -18.36 13.50 8.59
C ARG A 31 -19.44 12.79 7.77
N GLY A 32 -19.06 12.28 6.60
CA GLY A 32 -19.98 11.67 5.66
C GLY A 32 -20.32 10.22 6.00
N PRO A 33 -21.29 9.64 5.26
CA PRO A 33 -21.71 8.25 5.45
C PRO A 33 -20.78 7.23 4.80
N LEU A 34 -19.74 7.67 4.08
CA LEU A 34 -18.83 6.78 3.37
C LEU A 34 -17.88 6.07 4.34
N ARG A 35 -17.74 4.76 4.17
CA ARG A 35 -16.60 4.04 4.74
C ARG A 35 -15.35 4.44 3.96
N PHE A 36 -14.23 4.60 4.63
CA PHE A 36 -13.00 4.93 3.94
C PHE A 36 -11.78 4.31 4.60
N VAL A 37 -10.75 4.08 3.78
CA VAL A 37 -9.43 3.67 4.24
C VAL A 37 -8.36 4.36 3.38
N PHE A 38 -7.31 4.81 4.02
CA PHE A 38 -6.09 5.25 3.36
C PHE A 38 -5.18 4.03 3.18
N LEU A 39 -4.86 3.73 1.91
CA LEU A 39 -4.14 2.53 1.49
C LEU A 39 -2.75 2.89 0.98
N THR A 40 -1.70 2.43 1.65
CA THR A 40 -0.32 2.75 1.24
C THR A 40 0.54 1.51 0.99
N ASN A 41 1.40 1.57 -0.03
CA ASN A 41 2.45 0.58 -0.27
C ASN A 41 3.60 0.68 0.74
N TYR A 42 3.66 1.73 1.54
CA TYR A 42 4.75 1.96 2.49
C TYR A 42 4.65 1.00 3.69
N PRO A 43 5.62 0.07 3.90
CA PRO A 43 5.54 -0.96 4.93
C PRO A 43 6.20 -0.58 6.25
N SER A 44 6.88 0.58 6.31
CA SER A 44 7.81 0.91 7.40
C SER A 44 7.16 1.67 8.55
N GLN A 45 5.87 1.99 8.44
CA GLN A 45 5.09 2.67 9.48
C GLN A 45 3.86 1.84 9.86
N THR A 46 3.55 1.87 11.16
CA THR A 46 2.27 1.34 11.66
C THR A 46 1.12 2.31 11.35
N PRO A 47 -0.14 1.87 11.37
CA PRO A 47 -1.29 2.79 11.30
C PRO A 47 -1.23 3.95 12.31
N ALA A 48 -0.74 3.69 13.53
CA ALA A 48 -0.56 4.73 14.55
C ALA A 48 0.53 5.74 14.18
N ASP A 49 1.67 5.28 13.61
CA ASP A 49 2.72 6.19 13.14
C ASP A 49 2.22 7.08 12.00
N ILE A 50 1.41 6.50 11.08
CA ILE A 50 0.83 7.26 9.97
C ILE A 50 -0.19 8.27 10.52
N ALA A 51 -1.04 7.88 11.46
CA ALA A 51 -2.01 8.79 12.10
C ALA A 51 -1.31 9.97 12.77
N ASN A 52 -0.22 9.72 13.51
CA ASN A 52 0.59 10.79 14.13
C ASN A 52 1.20 11.72 13.05
N ARG A 53 1.78 11.16 12.00
CA ARG A 53 2.34 11.93 10.88
C ARG A 53 1.27 12.81 10.20
N MET A 54 0.06 12.28 10.03
CA MET A 54 -1.07 13.01 9.48
C MET A 54 -1.51 14.14 10.41
N ALA A 55 -1.60 13.88 11.72
CA ALA A 55 -1.96 14.88 12.72
C ALA A 55 -0.94 16.03 12.78
N ASP A 56 0.37 15.72 12.69
CA ASP A 56 1.44 16.73 12.60
C ASP A 56 1.31 17.62 11.35
N ALA A 57 0.73 17.07 10.27
CA ALA A 57 0.41 17.82 9.05
C ALA A 57 -0.95 18.54 9.11
N GLY A 58 -1.66 18.46 10.24
CA GLY A 58 -2.99 19.09 10.43
C GLY A 58 -4.16 18.27 9.85
N LEU A 59 -3.94 16.98 9.57
CA LEU A 59 -4.95 16.03 9.08
C LEU A 59 -5.25 15.02 10.20
N ASP A 60 -6.31 15.26 10.96
CA ASP A 60 -6.70 14.39 12.09
C ASP A 60 -7.48 13.17 11.58
N ILE A 61 -6.78 12.04 11.43
CA ILE A 61 -7.33 10.76 10.95
C ILE A 61 -6.97 9.66 11.95
N PRO A 62 -7.96 8.97 12.56
CA PRO A 62 -7.70 7.85 13.45
C PRO A 62 -6.97 6.69 12.78
N ALA A 63 -6.16 5.97 13.57
CA ALA A 63 -5.31 4.89 13.07
C ALA A 63 -6.08 3.76 12.36
N GLU A 64 -7.33 3.50 12.76
CA GLU A 64 -8.19 2.49 12.13
C GLU A 64 -8.56 2.78 10.66
N HIS A 65 -8.29 3.98 10.17
CA HIS A 65 -8.51 4.34 8.78
C HIS A 65 -7.28 4.14 7.88
N PHE A 66 -6.23 3.49 8.37
CA PHE A 66 -5.04 3.20 7.58
C PHE A 66 -4.84 1.70 7.38
N TYR A 67 -4.52 1.31 6.15
CA TYR A 67 -4.16 -0.05 5.79
C TYR A 67 -2.87 -0.05 4.98
N THR A 68 -1.85 -0.76 5.47
CA THR A 68 -0.50 -0.74 4.90
C THR A 68 -0.15 -2.03 4.18
N SER A 69 0.86 -1.99 3.30
CA SER A 69 1.40 -3.20 2.68
C SER A 69 1.99 -4.19 3.70
N ALA A 70 2.45 -3.71 4.87
CA ALA A 70 2.87 -4.58 5.96
C ALA A 70 1.70 -5.42 6.51
N MET A 71 0.53 -4.79 6.75
CA MET A 71 -0.69 -5.47 7.18
C MET A 71 -1.17 -6.47 6.12
N ALA A 72 -1.23 -6.04 4.86
CA ALA A 72 -1.59 -6.92 3.75
C ALA A 72 -0.64 -8.13 3.65
N THR A 73 0.67 -7.91 3.83
CA THR A 73 1.67 -8.98 3.81
C THR A 73 1.44 -9.97 4.95
N ALA A 74 1.21 -9.49 6.16
CA ALA A 74 0.92 -10.32 7.32
C ALA A 74 -0.36 -11.17 7.11
N GLU A 75 -1.41 -10.58 6.55
CA GLU A 75 -2.64 -11.29 6.19
C GLU A 75 -2.40 -12.33 5.09
N PHE A 76 -1.60 -12.00 4.07
CA PHE A 76 -1.21 -12.94 3.02
C PHE A 76 -0.48 -14.15 3.61
N LEU A 77 0.52 -13.92 4.44
CA LEU A 77 1.26 -14.99 5.12
C LEU A 77 0.32 -15.89 5.92
N LYS A 78 -0.60 -15.32 6.67
CA LYS A 78 -1.60 -16.04 7.47
C LYS A 78 -2.44 -17.00 6.62
N LYS A 79 -2.88 -16.55 5.45
CA LYS A 79 -3.67 -17.35 4.50
C LYS A 79 -2.84 -18.45 3.81
N GLN A 80 -1.51 -18.27 3.69
CA GLN A 80 -0.61 -19.18 2.99
C GLN A 80 0.12 -20.18 3.89
N ALA A 81 0.14 -19.94 5.19
CA ALA A 81 1.05 -20.65 6.10
C ALA A 81 0.64 -22.09 6.44
N GLY A 82 -0.64 -22.40 6.47
CA GLY A 82 -1.11 -23.67 7.05
C GLY A 82 -0.62 -23.81 8.49
N HIS A 83 0.10 -24.90 8.78
CA HIS A 83 0.71 -25.15 10.11
C HIS A 83 2.12 -24.54 10.27
N LYS A 84 2.70 -24.05 9.19
CA LYS A 84 4.07 -23.51 9.15
C LYS A 84 4.04 -22.00 9.40
N LYS A 85 4.75 -21.54 10.44
CA LYS A 85 4.68 -20.14 10.88
C LYS A 85 6.04 -19.59 11.32
N LYS A 86 7.08 -19.81 10.49
CA LYS A 86 8.39 -19.21 10.71
C LYS A 86 8.74 -18.27 9.56
N ALA A 87 9.18 -17.06 9.86
CA ALA A 87 9.56 -16.07 8.86
C ALA A 87 10.90 -15.41 9.19
N PHE A 88 11.71 -15.17 8.16
CA PHE A 88 12.82 -14.24 8.18
C PHE A 88 12.36 -12.93 7.56
N VAL A 89 12.48 -11.83 8.28
CA VAL A 89 11.96 -10.52 7.85
C VAL A 89 13.12 -9.55 7.66
N VAL A 90 13.22 -9.01 6.45
CA VAL A 90 14.08 -7.86 6.11
C VAL A 90 13.16 -6.64 6.00
N GLY A 91 13.09 -5.83 7.05
CA GLY A 91 12.15 -4.71 7.12
C GLY A 91 12.27 -3.92 8.42
N GLU A 92 11.57 -2.80 8.48
CA GLU A 92 11.46 -1.99 9.70
C GLU A 92 10.47 -2.59 10.70
N GLY A 93 10.44 -2.01 11.90
CA GLY A 93 9.65 -2.50 13.03
C GLY A 93 8.16 -2.72 12.74
N ALA A 94 7.55 -1.90 11.91
CA ALA A 94 6.14 -2.04 11.55
C ALA A 94 5.85 -3.35 10.79
N LEU A 95 6.71 -3.72 9.83
CA LEU A 95 6.58 -5.00 9.11
C LEU A 95 6.87 -6.19 10.03
N VAL A 96 7.93 -6.08 10.83
CA VAL A 96 8.31 -7.11 11.82
C VAL A 96 7.15 -7.35 12.80
N HIS A 97 6.56 -6.30 13.34
CA HIS A 97 5.42 -6.35 14.25
C HIS A 97 4.18 -6.98 13.57
N ALA A 98 3.84 -6.55 12.35
CA ALA A 98 2.69 -7.10 11.63
C ALA A 98 2.82 -8.62 11.39
N VAL A 99 4.01 -9.10 11.03
CA VAL A 99 4.30 -10.53 10.83
C VAL A 99 4.21 -11.29 12.16
N TYR A 100 4.73 -10.71 13.25
CA TYR A 100 4.65 -11.29 14.58
C TYR A 100 3.19 -11.41 15.07
N GLU A 101 2.40 -10.35 14.97
CA GLU A 101 0.97 -10.33 15.34
C GLU A 101 0.13 -11.32 14.49
N ALA A 102 0.58 -11.61 13.26
CA ALA A 102 -0.03 -12.66 12.45
C ALA A 102 0.25 -14.09 12.96
N GLY A 103 1.02 -14.22 14.03
CA GLY A 103 1.34 -15.48 14.71
C GLY A 103 2.56 -16.20 14.16
N PHE A 104 3.49 -15.46 13.50
CA PHE A 104 4.74 -16.02 13.01
C PHE A 104 5.87 -15.87 14.03
N SER A 105 6.64 -16.95 14.21
CA SER A 105 7.93 -16.89 14.90
C SER A 105 8.97 -16.30 13.95
N LEU A 106 9.67 -15.28 14.41
CA LEU A 106 10.78 -14.70 13.68
C LEU A 106 12.05 -15.54 13.90
N SER A 107 12.73 -15.89 12.81
CA SER A 107 13.92 -16.75 12.87
C SER A 107 14.86 -16.40 11.71
N ASP A 108 16.15 -16.69 11.91
CA ASP A 108 17.20 -16.59 10.89
C ASP A 108 17.60 -17.97 10.31
N SER A 109 16.92 -19.02 10.74
CA SER A 109 17.20 -20.40 10.32
C SER A 109 15.91 -21.21 10.20
N ASP A 110 15.86 -22.09 9.18
CA ASP A 110 14.77 -23.03 8.94
C ASP A 110 13.39 -22.36 8.92
N VAL A 111 13.23 -21.40 8.01
CA VAL A 111 12.00 -20.61 7.87
C VAL A 111 11.16 -21.07 6.68
N ASP A 112 9.87 -20.78 6.76
CA ASP A 112 8.90 -21.05 5.69
C ASP A 112 8.79 -19.91 4.69
N PHE A 113 9.06 -18.69 5.18
CA PHE A 113 8.98 -17.46 4.40
C PHE A 113 10.19 -16.57 4.62
N VAL A 114 10.66 -15.95 3.55
CA VAL A 114 11.50 -14.76 3.58
C VAL A 114 10.63 -13.59 3.13
N VAL A 115 10.50 -12.59 4.00
CA VAL A 115 9.67 -11.40 3.76
C VAL A 115 10.57 -10.20 3.66
N VAL A 116 10.50 -9.49 2.53
CA VAL A 116 11.29 -8.28 2.27
C VAL A 116 10.38 -7.08 2.17
N GLY A 117 10.70 -6.05 2.94
CA GLY A 117 10.15 -4.70 2.86
C GLY A 117 11.28 -3.69 2.80
N GLU A 118 11.04 -2.51 3.34
CA GLU A 118 12.02 -1.43 3.40
C GLU A 118 12.76 -1.42 4.73
N THR A 119 14.06 -1.13 4.72
CA THR A 119 14.85 -0.92 5.93
C THR A 119 16.05 -0.02 5.68
N ARG A 120 16.40 0.77 6.69
CA ARG A 120 17.62 1.60 6.68
C ARG A 120 18.86 0.80 7.09
N ALA A 121 18.66 -0.38 7.65
CA ALA A 121 19.75 -1.25 8.13
C ALA A 121 20.17 -2.32 7.11
N TYR A 122 19.80 -2.16 5.80
CA TYR A 122 20.11 -3.14 4.77
C TYR A 122 21.61 -3.35 4.62
N ASN A 123 22.05 -4.61 4.74
CA ASN A 123 23.46 -4.96 4.77
C ASN A 123 23.73 -6.31 4.10
N PHE A 124 25.02 -6.68 4.01
CA PHE A 124 25.47 -7.91 3.38
C PHE A 124 24.88 -9.17 4.05
N GLU A 125 24.83 -9.21 5.36
CA GLU A 125 24.36 -10.37 6.14
C GLU A 125 22.87 -10.63 5.87
N MET A 126 22.05 -9.58 5.76
CA MET A 126 20.64 -9.71 5.41
C MET A 126 20.44 -10.27 4.01
N ILE A 127 21.20 -9.78 3.02
CA ILE A 127 21.17 -10.28 1.64
C ILE A 127 21.56 -11.75 1.59
N GLN A 128 22.70 -12.08 2.20
CA GLN A 128 23.23 -13.44 2.22
C GLN A 128 22.26 -14.41 2.90
N ARG A 129 21.69 -14.02 4.04
CA ARG A 129 20.75 -14.85 4.81
C ARG A 129 19.47 -15.06 4.04
N ALA A 130 18.86 -14.01 3.50
CA ALA A 130 17.65 -14.09 2.68
C ALA A 130 17.86 -15.04 1.48
N ALA A 131 18.95 -14.83 0.72
CA ALA A 131 19.26 -15.65 -0.45
C ALA A 131 19.49 -17.13 -0.06
N HIS A 132 20.22 -17.41 1.03
CA HIS A 132 20.43 -18.76 1.53
C HIS A 132 19.11 -19.45 1.87
N LEU A 133 18.23 -18.81 2.62
CA LEU A 133 16.94 -19.36 3.05
C LEU A 133 16.01 -19.62 1.84
N ILE A 134 15.96 -18.68 0.88
CA ILE A 134 15.18 -18.83 -0.36
C ILE A 134 15.69 -20.03 -1.19
N ASN A 135 17.02 -20.20 -1.29
CA ASN A 135 17.62 -21.34 -2.01
C ASN A 135 17.33 -22.67 -1.33
N ARG A 136 17.13 -22.67 -0.01
CA ARG A 136 16.71 -23.86 0.75
C ARG A 136 15.20 -24.12 0.72
N GLY A 137 14.43 -23.33 -0.01
CA GLY A 137 13.01 -23.59 -0.25
C GLY A 137 12.05 -22.66 0.50
N ALA A 138 12.53 -21.67 1.24
CA ALA A 138 11.66 -20.65 1.82
C ALA A 138 10.94 -19.87 0.71
N ARG A 139 9.66 -19.58 0.90
CA ARG A 139 8.86 -18.79 -0.05
C ARG A 139 9.26 -17.32 0.03
N PHE A 140 9.52 -16.72 -1.12
CA PHE A 140 9.98 -15.33 -1.22
C PHE A 140 8.82 -14.38 -1.41
N ILE A 141 8.61 -13.49 -0.45
CA ILE A 141 7.52 -12.51 -0.39
C ILE A 141 8.12 -11.10 -0.28
N ALA A 142 7.52 -10.15 -0.95
CA ALA A 142 7.88 -8.73 -0.84
C ALA A 142 6.63 -7.86 -0.62
N THR A 143 6.80 -6.78 0.13
CA THR A 143 5.67 -5.91 0.50
C THR A 143 5.09 -5.15 -0.67
N ASN A 144 5.93 -4.68 -1.61
CA ASN A 144 5.52 -3.99 -2.84
C ASN A 144 6.66 -4.05 -3.88
N ALA A 145 6.36 -3.66 -5.11
CA ALA A 145 7.31 -3.69 -6.24
C ALA A 145 8.01 -2.34 -6.50
N ASP A 146 7.67 -1.30 -5.74
CA ASP A 146 8.20 0.04 -5.97
C ASP A 146 9.71 0.06 -5.77
N VAL A 147 10.45 0.52 -6.76
CA VAL A 147 11.93 0.58 -6.71
C VAL A 147 12.40 1.83 -5.98
N ALA A 148 11.67 2.93 -6.16
CA ALA A 148 11.95 4.21 -5.53
C ALA A 148 10.66 4.83 -4.97
N GLY A 149 10.77 5.39 -3.79
CA GLY A 149 9.77 6.25 -3.18
C GLY A 149 10.05 7.74 -3.43
N PRO A 150 9.35 8.62 -2.71
CA PRO A 150 9.54 10.07 -2.83
C PRO A 150 11.01 10.49 -2.72
N GLN A 151 11.42 11.48 -3.52
CA GLN A 151 12.79 12.00 -3.58
C GLN A 151 13.86 10.95 -3.96
N GLY A 152 13.48 9.86 -4.67
CA GLY A 152 14.40 8.82 -5.10
C GLY A 152 14.93 7.92 -3.97
N ARG A 153 14.30 7.92 -2.81
CA ARG A 153 14.67 7.00 -1.72
C ARG A 153 14.42 5.55 -2.17
N PRO A 154 15.36 4.62 -1.89
CA PRO A 154 15.15 3.22 -2.19
C PRO A 154 13.86 2.71 -1.52
N SER A 155 13.01 2.01 -2.29
CA SER A 155 11.83 1.33 -1.81
C SER A 155 11.98 -0.21 -1.92
N CYS A 156 10.97 -0.98 -1.59
CA CYS A 156 11.05 -2.43 -1.41
C CYS A 156 11.69 -3.15 -2.60
N GLY A 157 11.35 -2.79 -3.84
CA GLY A 157 11.93 -3.38 -5.04
C GLY A 157 13.45 -3.23 -5.13
N ALA A 158 14.01 -2.14 -4.62
CA ALA A 158 15.46 -1.94 -4.58
C ALA A 158 16.14 -2.89 -3.59
N PHE A 159 15.49 -3.26 -2.50
CA PHE A 159 16.00 -4.24 -1.53
C PHE A 159 15.82 -5.69 -2.01
N VAL A 160 14.81 -5.93 -2.81
CA VAL A 160 14.55 -7.23 -3.45
C VAL A 160 15.59 -7.54 -4.53
N ALA A 161 15.98 -6.56 -5.33
CA ALA A 161 16.80 -6.75 -6.53
C ALA A 161 18.08 -7.59 -6.35
N PRO A 162 18.95 -7.35 -5.34
CA PRO A 162 20.14 -8.17 -5.14
C PRO A 162 19.81 -9.60 -4.74
N ILE A 163 18.75 -9.82 -3.95
CA ILE A 163 18.32 -11.14 -3.51
C ILE A 163 17.79 -11.94 -4.70
N GLU A 164 16.95 -11.32 -5.53
CA GLU A 164 16.43 -11.90 -6.77
C GLU A 164 17.57 -12.26 -7.73
N ARG A 165 18.54 -11.37 -7.88
CA ARG A 165 19.70 -11.60 -8.75
C ARG A 165 20.56 -12.77 -8.30
N ILE A 166 20.75 -12.97 -6.99
CA ILE A 166 21.53 -14.06 -6.42
C ILE A 166 20.77 -15.40 -6.53
N THR A 167 19.48 -15.39 -6.26
CA THR A 167 18.67 -16.62 -6.16
C THR A 167 18.07 -17.06 -7.49
N GLY A 168 17.93 -16.15 -8.46
CA GLY A 168 17.19 -16.37 -9.69
C GLY A 168 15.66 -16.52 -9.47
N LYS A 169 15.16 -16.17 -8.30
CA LYS A 169 13.75 -16.33 -7.91
C LYS A 169 13.14 -14.98 -7.62
N ALA A 170 12.04 -14.65 -8.32
CA ALA A 170 11.25 -13.45 -8.05
C ALA A 170 10.34 -13.65 -6.82
N PRO A 171 10.12 -12.61 -6.01
CA PRO A 171 9.16 -12.67 -4.92
C PRO A 171 7.72 -12.58 -5.41
N PHE A 172 6.79 -12.96 -4.55
CA PHE A 172 5.40 -12.55 -4.68
C PHE A 172 5.25 -11.17 -4.01
N TYR A 173 4.95 -10.16 -4.81
CA TYR A 173 4.67 -8.80 -4.33
C TYR A 173 3.22 -8.70 -3.86
N VAL A 174 3.00 -8.25 -2.62
CA VAL A 174 1.66 -8.19 -2.01
C VAL A 174 0.95 -6.88 -2.26
N GLY A 175 1.68 -5.77 -2.22
CA GLY A 175 1.18 -4.40 -2.32
C GLY A 175 0.58 -4.06 -3.70
N LYS A 176 -0.01 -2.88 -3.83
CA LYS A 176 -0.50 -2.36 -5.13
C LYS A 176 0.57 -2.52 -6.21
N PRO A 177 0.22 -2.96 -7.42
CA PRO A 177 -1.14 -3.17 -7.95
C PRO A 177 -1.71 -4.58 -7.70
N ASN A 178 -1.15 -5.39 -6.80
CA ASN A 178 -1.62 -6.76 -6.59
C ASN A 178 -3.07 -6.78 -6.09
N ALA A 179 -3.91 -7.56 -6.77
CA ALA A 179 -5.31 -7.75 -6.41
C ALA A 179 -5.51 -8.30 -4.98
N PHE A 180 -4.50 -8.93 -4.37
CA PHE A 180 -4.60 -9.38 -2.98
C PHE A 180 -4.78 -8.19 -2.03
N MET A 181 -3.95 -7.13 -2.16
CA MET A 181 -4.05 -5.94 -1.33
C MET A 181 -5.41 -5.24 -1.49
N MET A 182 -5.92 -5.15 -2.72
CA MET A 182 -7.22 -4.56 -2.99
C MET A 182 -8.36 -5.36 -2.35
N ARG A 183 -8.34 -6.70 -2.48
CA ARG A 183 -9.34 -7.55 -1.81
C ARG A 183 -9.26 -7.47 -0.28
N ALA A 184 -8.05 -7.36 0.27
CA ALA A 184 -7.86 -7.19 1.70
C ALA A 184 -8.42 -5.84 2.18
N ALA A 185 -8.19 -4.75 1.44
CA ALA A 185 -8.75 -3.44 1.74
C ALA A 185 -10.29 -3.42 1.63
N LEU A 186 -10.87 -4.06 0.62
CA LEU A 186 -12.33 -4.21 0.47
C LEU A 186 -12.93 -5.03 1.63
N ALA A 187 -12.28 -6.12 2.02
CA ALA A 187 -12.69 -6.92 3.17
C ALA A 187 -12.59 -6.13 4.49
N PHE A 188 -11.54 -5.32 4.64
CA PHE A 188 -11.35 -4.43 5.77
C PHE A 188 -12.48 -3.39 5.88
N LEU A 189 -12.91 -2.82 4.75
CA LEU A 189 -14.04 -1.91 4.68
C LEU A 189 -15.42 -2.63 4.78
N GLY A 190 -15.47 -3.94 4.54
CA GLY A 190 -16.72 -4.70 4.52
C GLY A 190 -17.65 -4.31 3.38
N VAL A 191 -17.10 -4.09 2.17
CA VAL A 191 -17.85 -3.69 0.95
C VAL A 191 -17.43 -4.53 -0.26
N HIS A 192 -18.28 -4.54 -1.28
CA HIS A 192 -17.97 -5.10 -2.60
C HIS A 192 -17.28 -4.08 -3.50
N SER A 193 -16.57 -4.56 -4.53
CA SER A 193 -15.78 -3.71 -5.42
C SER A 193 -16.61 -2.70 -6.21
N ASP A 194 -17.81 -3.07 -6.65
CA ASP A 194 -18.76 -2.20 -7.36
C ASP A 194 -19.32 -1.05 -6.51
N GLU A 195 -19.17 -1.15 -5.20
CA GLU A 195 -19.59 -0.14 -4.22
C GLU A 195 -18.46 0.79 -3.78
N CYS A 196 -17.24 0.54 -4.24
CA CYS A 196 -16.02 1.20 -3.75
C CYS A 196 -15.28 1.94 -4.86
N TRP A 197 -14.75 3.10 -4.54
CA TRP A 197 -13.87 3.86 -5.41
C TRP A 197 -12.41 3.72 -4.98
N MET A 198 -11.50 3.65 -5.96
CA MET A 198 -10.06 3.79 -5.76
C MET A 198 -9.63 5.18 -6.21
N VAL A 199 -9.14 5.97 -5.27
CA VAL A 199 -8.57 7.30 -5.52
C VAL A 199 -7.06 7.23 -5.35
N GLY A 200 -6.30 7.60 -6.37
CA GLY A 200 -4.84 7.55 -6.34
C GLY A 200 -4.22 8.46 -7.40
N ASP A 201 -2.93 8.64 -7.30
CA ASP A 201 -2.14 9.53 -8.16
C ASP A 201 -1.28 8.79 -9.19
N ASN A 202 -1.22 7.47 -9.09
CA ASN A 202 -0.29 6.66 -9.88
C ASN A 202 -1.02 5.62 -10.74
N MET A 203 -0.82 5.74 -12.06
CA MET A 203 -1.39 4.80 -13.04
C MET A 203 -0.87 3.38 -12.84
N ASP A 204 0.42 3.20 -12.50
CA ASP A 204 1.08 1.90 -12.40
C ASP A 204 0.77 1.15 -11.09
N THR A 205 0.18 1.79 -10.10
CA THR A 205 -0.17 1.19 -8.82
C THR A 205 -1.65 1.30 -8.52
N ASP A 206 -2.18 2.52 -8.35
CA ASP A 206 -3.54 2.76 -7.88
C ASP A 206 -4.60 2.47 -8.94
N ILE A 207 -4.40 3.07 -10.11
CA ILE A 207 -5.41 3.00 -11.16
C ILE A 207 -5.50 1.59 -11.71
N ILE A 208 -4.37 0.96 -12.04
CA ILE A 208 -4.39 -0.44 -12.52
C ILE A 208 -4.93 -1.40 -11.44
N ALA A 209 -4.61 -1.17 -10.15
CA ALA A 209 -5.16 -1.98 -9.05
C ALA A 209 -6.68 -1.85 -8.97
N GLY A 210 -7.22 -0.64 -9.09
CA GLY A 210 -8.65 -0.38 -9.13
C GLY A 210 -9.33 -1.04 -10.33
N VAL A 211 -8.79 -0.84 -11.53
CA VAL A 211 -9.31 -1.44 -12.78
C VAL A 211 -9.34 -2.97 -12.68
N GLN A 212 -8.24 -3.61 -12.27
CA GLN A 212 -8.14 -5.07 -12.15
C GLN A 212 -9.04 -5.65 -11.06
N SER A 213 -9.42 -4.83 -10.08
CA SER A 213 -10.27 -5.25 -8.97
C SER A 213 -11.75 -4.88 -9.15
N GLY A 214 -12.10 -4.23 -10.25
CA GLY A 214 -13.47 -3.83 -10.58
C GLY A 214 -14.00 -2.68 -9.72
N LEU A 215 -13.12 -1.77 -9.28
CA LEU A 215 -13.48 -0.54 -8.61
C LEU A 215 -13.66 0.59 -9.63
N VAL A 216 -14.43 1.59 -9.28
CA VAL A 216 -14.40 2.88 -9.98
C VAL A 216 -13.10 3.59 -9.61
N THR A 217 -12.39 4.10 -10.62
CA THR A 217 -11.05 4.66 -10.46
C THR A 217 -11.03 6.16 -10.67
N VAL A 218 -10.37 6.89 -9.77
CA VAL A 218 -10.17 8.34 -9.85
C VAL A 218 -8.69 8.63 -9.80
N LEU A 219 -8.15 9.14 -10.90
CA LEU A 219 -6.78 9.64 -10.96
C LEU A 219 -6.74 11.09 -10.51
N VAL A 220 -5.90 11.37 -9.50
CA VAL A 220 -5.59 12.71 -9.02
C VAL A 220 -4.24 13.15 -9.59
N LEU A 221 -4.20 14.29 -10.28
CA LEU A 221 -3.00 14.76 -11.00
C LEU A 221 -2.01 15.54 -10.11
N SER A 222 -2.19 15.51 -8.79
CA SER A 222 -1.30 16.19 -7.83
C SER A 222 -0.03 15.41 -7.47
N GLY A 223 0.11 14.18 -7.97
CA GLY A 223 1.23 13.30 -7.63
C GLY A 223 2.06 12.83 -8.83
N VAL A 224 2.24 11.51 -8.94
CA VAL A 224 3.18 10.88 -9.87
C VAL A 224 2.76 10.99 -11.34
N SER A 225 1.53 10.59 -11.67
CA SER A 225 1.07 10.55 -13.07
C SER A 225 0.52 11.90 -13.51
N GLN A 226 0.88 12.29 -14.72
CA GLN A 226 0.40 13.51 -15.37
C GLN A 226 -0.57 13.15 -16.52
N GLU A 227 -1.40 14.07 -16.95
CA GLU A 227 -2.37 13.86 -18.04
C GLU A 227 -1.69 13.39 -19.33
N ALA A 228 -0.50 13.91 -19.64
CA ALA A 228 0.29 13.51 -20.82
C ALA A 228 0.72 12.05 -20.79
N ASP A 229 0.89 11.45 -19.59
CA ASP A 229 1.30 10.05 -19.43
C ASP A 229 0.19 9.07 -19.83
N LEU A 230 -1.06 9.48 -19.82
CA LEU A 230 -2.21 8.61 -20.08
C LEU A 230 -2.17 7.92 -21.45
N THR A 231 -1.51 8.54 -22.43
CA THR A 231 -1.33 7.96 -23.78
C THR A 231 -0.46 6.70 -23.78
N ARG A 232 0.32 6.48 -22.73
CA ARG A 232 1.23 5.33 -22.60
C ARG A 232 0.52 4.07 -22.09
N TYR A 233 -0.72 4.19 -21.59
CA TYR A 233 -1.44 3.11 -20.94
C TYR A 233 -2.58 2.58 -21.83
N ALA A 234 -2.78 1.27 -21.83
CA ALA A 234 -3.88 0.61 -22.53
C ALA A 234 -5.23 0.71 -21.77
N TYR A 235 -5.20 1.20 -20.53
CA TYR A 235 -6.37 1.40 -19.68
C TYR A 235 -6.52 2.88 -19.31
N ARG A 236 -7.70 3.25 -18.82
CA ARG A 236 -8.03 4.62 -18.43
C ARG A 236 -8.66 4.62 -17.05
N PRO A 237 -8.44 5.66 -16.24
CA PRO A 237 -9.27 5.90 -15.05
C PRO A 237 -10.70 6.29 -15.49
N ASP A 238 -11.67 6.01 -14.62
CA ASP A 238 -13.07 6.44 -14.86
C ASP A 238 -13.21 7.95 -14.71
N TYR A 239 -12.46 8.56 -13.80
CA TYR A 239 -12.41 9.99 -13.57
C TYR A 239 -10.96 10.48 -13.46
N ILE A 240 -10.76 11.73 -13.91
CA ILE A 240 -9.49 12.44 -13.78
C ILE A 240 -9.80 13.78 -13.13
N VAL A 241 -9.10 14.07 -12.03
CA VAL A 241 -9.26 15.32 -11.31
C VAL A 241 -7.89 15.95 -11.05
N LYS A 242 -7.86 17.27 -10.96
CA LYS A 242 -6.61 18.02 -10.75
C LYS A 242 -5.99 17.73 -9.38
N ASP A 243 -6.82 17.75 -8.34
CA ASP A 243 -6.43 17.66 -6.94
C ASP A 243 -7.62 17.21 -6.06
N ALA A 244 -7.41 17.12 -4.75
CA ALA A 244 -8.46 16.75 -3.80
C ALA A 244 -9.63 17.79 -3.77
N VAL A 245 -9.39 19.07 -4.11
CA VAL A 245 -10.47 20.07 -4.21
C VAL A 245 -11.47 19.68 -5.30
N ALA A 246 -10.95 19.28 -6.48
CA ALA A 246 -11.78 18.87 -7.61
C ALA A 246 -12.45 17.50 -7.41
N LEU A 247 -11.96 16.68 -6.45
CA LEU A 247 -12.57 15.41 -6.07
C LEU A 247 -13.86 15.59 -5.25
N LEU A 248 -13.92 16.61 -4.39
CA LEU A 248 -15.04 16.81 -3.44
C LEU A 248 -16.42 16.81 -4.11
N PRO A 249 -16.68 17.60 -5.18
CA PRO A 249 -17.98 17.61 -5.83
C PRO A 249 -18.40 16.23 -6.37
N LEU A 250 -17.44 15.43 -6.85
CA LEU A 250 -17.73 14.08 -7.35
C LEU A 250 -18.17 13.14 -6.21
N LEU A 251 -17.57 13.27 -5.04
CA LEU A 251 -17.95 12.48 -3.86
C LEU A 251 -19.35 12.88 -3.38
N GLU A 252 -19.65 14.19 -3.31
CA GLU A 252 -20.96 14.72 -2.89
C GLU A 252 -22.09 14.29 -3.83
N GLU A 253 -21.89 14.40 -5.15
CA GLU A 253 -22.89 13.98 -6.14
C GLU A 253 -23.27 12.49 -5.99
N ARG A 254 -22.28 11.64 -5.68
CA ARG A 254 -22.47 10.19 -5.59
C ARG A 254 -22.97 9.69 -4.23
N THR A 255 -22.98 10.55 -3.23
CA THR A 255 -23.55 10.27 -1.90
C THR A 255 -24.98 10.79 -1.72
N GLY A 256 -25.51 11.53 -2.71
CA GLY A 256 -26.87 12.08 -2.66
C GLY A 256 -27.00 13.37 -1.87
N GLY A 257 -25.93 14.14 -1.79
CA GLY A 257 -25.81 15.36 -0.97
C GLY A 257 -25.51 14.99 0.48
N LEU A 258 -24.36 15.38 0.96
CA LEU A 258 -23.96 15.24 2.38
C LEU A 258 -24.75 16.20 3.25
#